data_6c52fbc3b618a01cf088ce2fb806a4ae
#
_entry.id   6c52fbc3b618a01cf088ce2fb806a4ae
#
_cell.length_a   1.000
_cell.length_b   1.000
_cell.length_c   1.000
_cell.angle_alpha   90.00
_cell.angle_beta   90.00
_cell.angle_gamma   90.00
#
_symmetry.space_group_name_H-M   'P 1'
#
loop_
_entity.id
_entity.type
_entity.pdbx_description
1 polymer ?
#
loop_
_entity_poly.entity_id
_entity_poly.type
_entity_poly.pdbx_seq_one_letter_code
_entity_poly.pdbx_strand_id
1 'polypeptide(L)'
;GDAYTLTETRPADGYALADEITFRLLQKADEDGNNLQEAEVYYLTTRNFLFWTWGDWKLLDDATVIMRDDTIKAEFSKKDLTTMEELPGAELVITDKDGKEIDRWVSTDKPHCIEKLPAGDYTLSEVKAPDGYAFAESVPFTVLPIGEVQQFEMLDDVIKVEISKVDITTNKELPGAELIITNKDGKVVEHWTSNDKPHYIEKLPAGDYTLTEITAPNGYEIAEDIFFTVLPTGEIQRVVMKDARTPEKTPQPTETPQPTPPNTPTPTPLIPQTGDTFPLGLLLALAGISLAGLATLIYKCVHCKSVAEHDDETK
;
A
#
# COMPACT_ATOMS: atom_id res chain seq x y z
N GLY A 1 21.34 -57.42 27.45
CA GLY A 1 20.01 -57.42 26.86
C GLY A 1 20.04 -56.74 25.51
N ASP A 2 19.03 -57.04 24.68
CA ASP A 2 18.92 -56.43 23.34
C ASP A 2 18.55 -54.92 23.47
N ALA A 3 19.00 -54.12 22.52
CA ALA A 3 18.62 -52.76 22.43
C ALA A 3 17.29 -52.63 21.61
N TYR A 4 16.39 -51.79 22.06
CA TYR A 4 15.13 -51.49 21.44
C TYR A 4 15.11 -50.01 21.08
N THR A 5 14.44 -49.64 20.01
CA THR A 5 14.22 -48.26 19.63
C THR A 5 12.72 -47.95 19.65
N LEU A 6 12.36 -46.89 20.39
CA LEU A 6 11.03 -46.32 20.37
C LEU A 6 11.07 -45.15 19.35
N THR A 7 10.24 -45.26 18.32
CA THR A 7 10.16 -44.26 17.24
C THR A 7 8.73 -43.81 17.13
N GLU A 8 8.52 -42.50 17.12
CA GLU A 8 7.25 -41.92 16.74
C GLU A 8 7.10 -41.98 15.22
N THR A 9 6.03 -42.56 14.69
CA THR A 9 5.80 -42.64 13.25
C THR A 9 4.89 -41.52 12.73
N ARG A 10 4.16 -40.86 13.63
CA ARG A 10 3.27 -39.74 13.31
C ARG A 10 3.05 -38.89 14.54
N PRO A 11 3.46 -37.61 14.52
CA PRO A 11 3.21 -36.71 15.64
C PRO A 11 1.73 -36.31 15.72
N ALA A 12 1.31 -35.80 16.85
CA ALA A 12 0.02 -35.15 17.03
C ALA A 12 0.00 -33.84 16.21
N ASP A 13 -1.20 -33.38 15.82
CA ASP A 13 -1.35 -32.14 15.09
C ASP A 13 -0.79 -30.97 15.92
N GLY A 14 0.10 -30.16 15.31
CA GLY A 14 0.78 -29.04 15.95
C GLY A 14 2.01 -29.42 16.78
N TYR A 15 2.43 -30.67 16.75
CA TYR A 15 3.63 -31.13 17.44
C TYR A 15 4.70 -31.61 16.44
N ALA A 16 5.94 -31.45 16.84
CA ALA A 16 7.08 -31.97 16.09
C ALA A 16 7.20 -33.48 16.29
N LEU A 17 7.81 -34.14 15.31
CA LEU A 17 8.16 -35.54 15.44
C LEU A 17 9.20 -35.67 16.57
N ALA A 18 8.95 -36.52 17.56
CA ALA A 18 9.85 -36.75 18.66
C ALA A 18 11.13 -37.47 18.22
N ASP A 19 12.23 -37.19 18.88
CA ASP A 19 13.46 -37.90 18.71
C ASP A 19 13.33 -39.37 19.10
N GLU A 20 13.99 -40.26 18.34
CA GLU A 20 14.04 -41.69 18.67
C GLU A 20 14.72 -41.94 20.00
N ILE A 21 14.13 -42.81 20.80
CA ILE A 21 14.69 -43.21 22.09
C ILE A 21 15.19 -44.66 21.97
N THR A 22 16.50 -44.89 22.12
CA THR A 22 17.06 -46.21 22.22
C THR A 22 17.23 -46.62 23.69
N PHE A 23 16.68 -47.75 24.03
CA PHE A 23 16.72 -48.30 25.40
C PHE A 23 17.00 -49.83 25.40
N ARG A 24 17.41 -50.35 26.52
CA ARG A 24 17.55 -51.78 26.73
C ARG A 24 16.94 -52.20 28.08
N LEU A 25 16.48 -53.42 28.12
CA LEU A 25 15.95 -54.06 29.32
C LEU A 25 16.96 -55.07 29.80
N LEU A 26 17.40 -54.92 31.06
CA LEU A 26 18.25 -55.87 31.74
C LEU A 26 17.46 -56.47 32.89
N GLN A 27 17.55 -57.78 33.01
CA GLN A 27 16.92 -58.46 34.13
C GLN A 27 17.74 -58.13 35.40
N LYS A 28 17.03 -57.68 36.43
CA LYS A 28 17.62 -57.39 37.74
C LYS A 28 18.05 -58.71 38.41
N ALA A 29 19.21 -58.72 39.00
CA ALA A 29 19.68 -59.84 39.81
C ALA A 29 19.78 -59.43 41.28
N ASP A 30 19.58 -60.41 42.17
CA ASP A 30 19.85 -60.22 43.58
C ASP A 30 21.38 -60.21 43.88
N GLU A 31 21.76 -60.00 45.16
CA GLU A 31 23.16 -59.96 45.60
C GLU A 31 23.90 -61.29 45.35
N ASP A 32 23.16 -62.38 45.23
CA ASP A 32 23.69 -63.72 44.98
C ASP A 32 23.75 -64.06 43.46
N GLY A 33 23.32 -63.12 42.59
CA GLY A 33 23.32 -63.27 41.14
C GLY A 33 22.10 -64.02 40.57
N ASN A 34 21.04 -64.27 41.37
CA ASN A 34 19.83 -64.89 40.87
C ASN A 34 18.96 -63.84 40.19
N ASN A 35 18.38 -64.19 39.03
CA ASN A 35 17.48 -63.30 38.30
C ASN A 35 16.19 -63.07 39.06
N LEU A 36 15.88 -61.79 39.33
CA LEU A 36 14.60 -61.36 39.89
C LEU A 36 13.58 -61.24 38.75
N GLN A 37 12.28 -61.23 39.09
CA GLN A 37 11.20 -60.97 38.11
C GLN A 37 11.01 -59.47 37.80
N GLU A 38 12.03 -58.69 37.99
CA GLU A 38 12.07 -57.27 37.77
C GLU A 38 13.09 -56.96 36.67
N ALA A 39 12.79 -55.97 35.81
CA ALA A 39 13.71 -55.49 34.81
C ALA A 39 14.17 -54.07 35.12
N GLU A 40 15.45 -53.81 34.89
CA GLU A 40 16.02 -52.46 34.88
C GLU A 40 16.00 -51.93 33.44
N VAL A 41 15.60 -50.64 33.30
CA VAL A 41 15.56 -49.95 32.02
C VAL A 41 16.74 -49.00 31.91
N TYR A 42 17.53 -49.16 30.87
CA TYR A 42 18.61 -48.26 30.58
C TYR A 42 18.34 -47.56 29.25
N TYR A 43 18.48 -46.23 29.19
CA TYR A 43 18.39 -45.45 27.94
C TYR A 43 19.78 -45.03 27.46
N LEU A 44 19.92 -44.91 26.13
CA LEU A 44 21.14 -44.49 25.48
C LEU A 44 21.19 -42.96 25.44
N THR A 45 22.16 -42.35 26.11
CA THR A 45 22.46 -40.91 25.91
C THR A 45 23.59 -40.79 24.91
N THR A 46 23.36 -40.04 23.82
CA THR A 46 24.40 -39.74 22.81
C THR A 46 25.07 -38.41 23.15
N ARG A 47 26.38 -38.36 22.93
CA ARG A 47 27.17 -37.12 23.04
C ARG A 47 27.94 -36.93 21.74
N ASN A 48 27.84 -35.76 21.16
CA ASN A 48 28.55 -35.36 19.97
C ASN A 48 29.72 -34.45 20.32
N PHE A 49 30.93 -34.77 19.84
CA PHE A 49 32.07 -33.89 19.93
C PHE A 49 32.85 -33.92 18.61
N LEU A 50 32.85 -32.82 17.90
CA LEU A 50 33.43 -32.69 16.56
C LEU A 50 32.91 -33.78 15.59
N PHE A 51 33.71 -34.78 15.29
CA PHE A 51 33.39 -35.87 14.35
C PHE A 51 33.10 -37.21 15.04
N TRP A 52 33.01 -37.23 16.37
CA TRP A 52 32.82 -38.43 17.16
C TRP A 52 31.51 -38.39 17.92
N THR A 53 30.76 -39.46 17.77
CA THR A 53 29.52 -39.71 18.56
C THR A 53 29.76 -40.94 19.42
N TRP A 54 29.56 -40.82 20.72
CA TRP A 54 29.57 -41.97 21.63
C TRP A 54 28.34 -41.91 22.52
N GLY A 55 27.92 -43.07 22.98
CA GLY A 55 26.72 -43.19 23.83
C GLY A 55 27.03 -43.88 25.13
N ASP A 56 26.44 -43.38 26.21
CA ASP A 56 26.47 -43.98 27.52
C ASP A 56 25.07 -44.48 27.88
N TRP A 57 24.99 -45.67 28.49
CA TRP A 57 23.77 -46.22 29.01
C TRP A 57 23.53 -45.70 30.42
N LYS A 58 22.37 -45.10 30.66
CA LYS A 58 21.94 -44.61 31.96
C LYS A 58 20.72 -45.37 32.45
N LEU A 59 20.76 -45.84 33.74
CA LEU A 59 19.63 -46.43 34.41
C LEU A 59 18.50 -45.40 34.58
N LEU A 60 17.25 -45.81 34.29
CA LEU A 60 16.05 -45.06 34.62
C LEU A 60 15.53 -45.54 36.01
N ASP A 61 15.44 -44.61 36.95
CA ASP A 61 15.10 -44.92 38.35
C ASP A 61 13.66 -45.48 38.49
N ASP A 62 12.74 -45.09 37.58
CA ASP A 62 11.32 -45.49 37.61
C ASP A 62 10.96 -46.51 36.53
N ALA A 63 11.92 -47.02 35.80
CA ALA A 63 11.74 -47.94 34.68
C ALA A 63 10.75 -47.44 33.58
N THR A 64 10.52 -46.12 33.50
CA THR A 64 9.58 -45.51 32.57
C THR A 64 10.34 -44.79 31.43
N VAL A 65 10.15 -45.22 30.19
CA VAL A 65 10.63 -44.50 28.99
C VAL A 65 9.56 -43.50 28.57
N ILE A 66 9.90 -42.20 28.63
CA ILE A 66 9.00 -41.11 28.27
C ILE A 66 9.52 -40.46 26.98
N MET A 67 8.71 -40.52 25.91
CA MET A 67 8.90 -39.74 24.71
C MET A 67 8.14 -38.40 24.87
N ARG A 68 8.75 -37.30 24.47
CA ARG A 68 8.18 -35.98 24.58
C ARG A 68 8.26 -35.28 23.24
N ASP A 69 7.12 -34.69 22.86
CA ASP A 69 7.02 -33.92 21.63
C ASP A 69 7.17 -32.42 21.94
N ASP A 70 7.96 -31.73 21.14
CA ASP A 70 7.97 -30.28 21.15
C ASP A 70 6.82 -29.72 20.31
N THR A 71 6.37 -28.51 20.61
CA THR A 71 5.39 -27.84 19.77
C THR A 71 6.05 -27.27 18.51
N ILE A 72 5.36 -27.37 17.38
CA ILE A 72 5.76 -26.66 16.17
C ILE A 72 5.61 -25.15 16.42
N LYS A 73 6.63 -24.36 16.02
CA LYS A 73 6.66 -22.91 16.15
C LYS A 73 6.96 -22.29 14.79
N ALA A 74 6.11 -21.35 14.37
CA ALA A 74 6.27 -20.61 13.13
C ALA A 74 6.28 -19.11 13.43
N GLU A 75 7.26 -18.39 12.89
CA GLU A 75 7.38 -16.93 12.98
C GLU A 75 7.19 -16.31 11.61
N PHE A 76 6.36 -15.29 11.54
CA PHE A 76 6.00 -14.58 10.31
C PHE A 76 6.42 -13.12 10.43
N SER A 77 7.37 -12.72 9.58
CA SER A 77 7.86 -11.35 9.48
C SER A 77 7.22 -10.65 8.28
N LYS A 78 6.75 -9.43 8.49
CA LYS A 78 6.36 -8.51 7.43
C LYS A 78 7.37 -7.38 7.39
N LYS A 79 8.12 -7.23 6.29
CA LYS A 79 9.27 -6.32 6.23
C LYS A 79 9.20 -5.36 5.05
N ASP A 80 9.78 -4.18 5.22
CA ASP A 80 10.10 -3.25 4.14
C ASP A 80 11.22 -3.84 3.28
N LEU A 81 11.00 -3.96 1.97
CA LEU A 81 11.94 -4.55 1.01
C LEU A 81 13.30 -3.84 0.98
N THR A 82 13.33 -2.52 1.26
CA THR A 82 14.54 -1.70 1.18
C THR A 82 15.34 -1.72 2.47
N THR A 83 14.66 -1.56 3.62
CA THR A 83 15.33 -1.45 4.92
C THR A 83 15.48 -2.79 5.62
N MET A 84 14.70 -3.81 5.23
CA MET A 84 14.60 -5.11 5.88
C MET A 84 14.14 -5.04 7.33
N GLU A 85 13.57 -3.91 7.75
CA GLU A 85 12.98 -3.73 9.07
C GLU A 85 11.53 -4.24 9.08
N GLU A 86 11.05 -4.65 10.26
CA GLU A 86 9.63 -5.04 10.42
C GLU A 86 8.71 -3.88 10.05
N LEU A 87 7.64 -4.20 9.31
CA LEU A 87 6.71 -3.24 8.73
C LEU A 87 5.34 -3.35 9.40
N PRO A 88 5.00 -2.44 10.32
CA PRO A 88 3.70 -2.44 10.98
C PRO A 88 2.55 -2.00 10.07
N GLY A 89 1.33 -2.51 10.34
CA GLY A 89 0.08 -2.02 9.75
C GLY A 89 -0.44 -2.80 8.56
N ALA A 90 0.26 -3.85 8.11
CA ALA A 90 -0.27 -4.80 7.13
C ALA A 90 -1.30 -5.73 7.78
N GLU A 91 -2.44 -5.96 7.16
CA GLU A 91 -3.36 -7.02 7.56
C GLU A 91 -3.03 -8.29 6.78
N LEU A 92 -2.63 -9.35 7.50
CA LEU A 92 -2.15 -10.60 6.97
C LEU A 92 -3.11 -11.74 7.33
N VAL A 93 -3.20 -12.74 6.45
CA VAL A 93 -3.99 -13.94 6.66
C VAL A 93 -3.22 -15.18 6.21
N ILE A 94 -3.31 -16.25 7.00
CA ILE A 94 -2.86 -17.59 6.61
C ILE A 94 -4.08 -18.41 6.26
N THR A 95 -4.03 -19.08 5.11
CA THR A 95 -5.01 -20.07 4.69
C THR A 95 -4.36 -21.43 4.48
N ASP A 96 -5.11 -22.50 4.76
CA ASP A 96 -4.68 -23.86 4.41
C ASP A 96 -4.87 -24.15 2.91
N LYS A 97 -4.50 -25.36 2.48
CA LYS A 97 -4.62 -25.81 1.09
C LYS A 97 -6.07 -25.83 0.56
N ASP A 98 -7.06 -25.82 1.44
CA ASP A 98 -8.49 -25.83 1.10
C ASP A 98 -9.08 -24.41 1.10
N GLY A 99 -8.25 -23.38 1.36
CA GLY A 99 -8.63 -21.98 1.42
C GLY A 99 -9.28 -21.55 2.73
N LYS A 100 -9.27 -22.41 3.75
CA LYS A 100 -9.79 -22.09 5.08
C LYS A 100 -8.81 -21.17 5.81
N GLU A 101 -9.32 -20.07 6.34
CA GLU A 101 -8.55 -19.17 7.19
C GLU A 101 -8.14 -19.86 8.49
N ILE A 102 -6.84 -19.82 8.78
CA ILE A 102 -6.21 -20.41 9.97
C ILE A 102 -5.89 -19.34 11.00
N ASP A 103 -5.34 -18.21 10.54
CA ASP A 103 -5.02 -17.07 11.39
C ASP A 103 -5.08 -15.76 10.61
N ARG A 104 -5.33 -14.66 11.33
CA ARG A 104 -5.39 -13.28 10.81
C ARG A 104 -4.88 -12.30 11.85
N TRP A 105 -3.97 -11.43 11.44
CA TRP A 105 -3.41 -10.41 12.34
C TRP A 105 -3.02 -9.14 11.59
N VAL A 106 -2.73 -8.09 12.36
CA VAL A 106 -2.09 -6.88 11.85
C VAL A 106 -0.61 -6.91 12.23
N SER A 107 0.28 -6.71 11.26
CA SER A 107 1.73 -6.70 11.49
C SER A 107 2.14 -5.59 12.47
N THR A 108 3.21 -5.86 13.23
CA THR A 108 3.78 -4.95 14.22
C THR A 108 5.27 -4.75 13.95
N ASP A 109 5.98 -4.14 14.90
CA ASP A 109 7.44 -4.01 14.92
C ASP A 109 8.18 -5.31 15.31
N LYS A 110 7.45 -6.44 15.34
CA LYS A 110 7.97 -7.77 15.69
C LYS A 110 7.30 -8.84 14.85
N PRO A 111 8.00 -9.98 14.62
CA PRO A 111 7.39 -11.14 14.00
C PRO A 111 6.14 -11.63 14.75
N HIS A 112 5.15 -12.11 14.01
CA HIS A 112 3.99 -12.80 14.55
C HIS A 112 4.33 -14.28 14.77
N CYS A 113 4.13 -14.78 15.99
CA CYS A 113 4.46 -16.14 16.34
C CYS A 113 3.20 -16.99 16.52
N ILE A 114 3.15 -18.12 15.81
CA ILE A 114 2.08 -19.12 15.94
C ILE A 114 2.68 -20.41 16.51
N GLU A 115 2.15 -20.83 17.64
CA GLU A 115 2.47 -22.14 18.24
C GLU A 115 1.43 -23.18 17.83
N LYS A 116 1.89 -24.41 17.65
CA LYS A 116 1.06 -25.56 17.29
C LYS A 116 0.36 -25.45 15.94
N LEU A 117 0.94 -24.69 14.98
CA LEU A 117 0.46 -24.75 13.61
C LEU A 117 0.74 -26.16 13.05
N PRO A 118 -0.28 -26.93 12.60
CA PRO A 118 -0.06 -28.29 12.10
C PRO A 118 0.90 -28.31 10.91
N ALA A 119 1.67 -29.39 10.78
CA ALA A 119 2.50 -29.59 9.59
C ALA A 119 1.64 -29.70 8.34
N GLY A 120 2.02 -29.00 7.25
CA GLY A 120 1.26 -28.95 6.02
C GLY A 120 1.57 -27.74 5.16
N ASP A 121 0.84 -27.61 4.05
CA ASP A 121 0.98 -26.53 3.09
C ASP A 121 -0.04 -25.43 3.36
N TYR A 122 0.44 -24.19 3.31
CA TYR A 122 -0.30 -22.98 3.61
C TYR A 122 0.03 -21.87 2.61
N THR A 123 -0.79 -20.82 2.64
CA THR A 123 -0.52 -19.57 1.91
C THR A 123 -0.64 -18.39 2.86
N LEU A 124 0.40 -17.56 2.92
CA LEU A 124 0.40 -16.25 3.57
C LEU A 124 -0.02 -15.21 2.54
N SER A 125 -1.07 -14.46 2.83
CA SER A 125 -1.58 -13.40 1.95
C SER A 125 -1.74 -12.10 2.69
N GLU A 126 -1.53 -11.00 1.99
CA GLU A 126 -1.81 -9.66 2.48
C GLU A 126 -3.21 -9.25 2.06
N VAL A 127 -4.05 -8.81 3.01
CA VAL A 127 -5.41 -8.34 2.78
C VAL A 127 -5.44 -6.82 2.69
N LYS A 128 -4.55 -6.16 3.43
CA LYS A 128 -4.38 -4.72 3.41
C LYS A 128 -2.91 -4.39 3.59
N ALA A 129 -2.34 -3.64 2.63
CA ALA A 129 -0.99 -3.11 2.74
C ALA A 129 -0.97 -1.88 3.68
N PRO A 130 0.17 -1.58 4.33
CA PRO A 130 0.36 -0.34 5.05
C PRO A 130 0.30 0.87 4.10
N ASP A 131 -0.08 2.04 4.64
CA ASP A 131 -0.14 3.27 3.86
C ASP A 131 1.24 3.58 3.22
N GLY A 132 1.24 3.82 1.92
CA GLY A 132 2.45 4.11 1.15
C GLY A 132 3.23 2.89 0.64
N TYR A 133 2.69 1.70 0.83
CA TYR A 133 3.28 0.45 0.34
C TYR A 133 2.40 -0.24 -0.70
N ALA A 134 3.04 -0.97 -1.58
CA ALA A 134 2.39 -1.81 -2.58
C ALA A 134 1.94 -3.13 -1.93
N PHE A 135 0.88 -3.73 -2.47
CA PHE A 135 0.48 -5.07 -2.06
C PHE A 135 1.57 -6.10 -2.40
N ALA A 136 1.91 -6.95 -1.43
CA ALA A 136 2.75 -8.11 -1.67
C ALA A 136 1.99 -9.23 -2.38
N GLU A 137 2.72 -10.00 -3.19
CA GLU A 137 2.19 -11.26 -3.70
C GLU A 137 2.05 -12.29 -2.58
N SER A 138 1.03 -13.16 -2.68
CA SER A 138 0.83 -14.25 -1.72
C SER A 138 2.02 -15.22 -1.74
N VAL A 139 2.47 -15.64 -0.56
CA VAL A 139 3.63 -16.52 -0.37
C VAL A 139 3.14 -17.91 0.05
N PRO A 140 3.26 -18.93 -0.81
CA PRO A 140 3.04 -20.33 -0.39
C PRO A 140 4.20 -20.79 0.49
N PHE A 141 3.89 -21.53 1.55
CA PHE A 141 4.90 -22.09 2.45
C PHE A 141 4.46 -23.44 3.03
N THR A 142 5.43 -24.22 3.49
CA THR A 142 5.20 -25.52 4.12
C THR A 142 5.71 -25.51 5.54
N VAL A 143 4.85 -25.89 6.49
CA VAL A 143 5.22 -26.12 7.89
C VAL A 143 5.66 -27.56 8.04
N LEU A 144 6.87 -27.79 8.55
CA LEU A 144 7.45 -29.09 8.81
C LEU A 144 7.19 -29.52 10.24
N PRO A 145 7.12 -30.85 10.53
CA PRO A 145 6.95 -31.37 11.89
C PRO A 145 8.28 -31.39 12.67
N ILE A 146 8.89 -30.20 12.88
CA ILE A 146 10.18 -30.02 13.57
C ILE A 146 10.03 -29.07 14.75
N GLY A 147 10.86 -29.25 15.80
CA GLY A 147 10.81 -28.45 17.03
C GLY A 147 11.50 -27.09 16.93
N GLU A 148 12.36 -26.89 15.94
CA GLU A 148 12.99 -25.59 15.68
C GLU A 148 11.97 -24.56 15.19
N VAL A 149 12.23 -23.29 15.48
CA VAL A 149 11.41 -22.18 15.00
C VAL A 149 11.58 -22.04 13.49
N GLN A 150 10.46 -22.14 12.76
CA GLN A 150 10.43 -21.96 11.32
C GLN A 150 10.07 -20.52 10.99
N GLN A 151 10.86 -19.85 10.13
CA GLN A 151 10.71 -18.44 9.81
C GLN A 151 10.22 -18.25 8.38
N PHE A 152 9.21 -17.40 8.23
CA PHE A 152 8.59 -17.04 6.96
C PHE A 152 8.53 -15.52 6.84
N GLU A 153 8.84 -14.99 5.65
CA GLU A 153 8.90 -13.55 5.42
C GLU A 153 8.02 -13.14 4.25
N MET A 154 7.37 -11.96 4.39
CA MET A 154 6.69 -11.27 3.30
C MET A 154 7.24 -9.86 3.22
N LEU A 155 7.60 -9.41 2.00
CA LEU A 155 8.26 -8.14 1.75
C LEU A 155 7.36 -7.21 0.95
N ASP A 156 7.28 -5.92 1.37
CA ASP A 156 6.60 -4.87 0.62
C ASP A 156 7.57 -3.87 0.04
N ASP A 157 7.35 -3.51 -1.22
CA ASP A 157 8.01 -2.36 -1.83
C ASP A 157 7.19 -1.09 -1.58
N VAL A 158 7.86 0.07 -1.54
CA VAL A 158 7.19 1.37 -1.41
C VAL A 158 6.48 1.75 -2.70
N ILE A 159 5.35 2.47 -2.58
CA ILE A 159 4.72 3.13 -3.72
C ILE A 159 5.62 4.29 -4.17
N LYS A 160 5.83 4.40 -5.49
CA LYS A 160 6.72 5.37 -6.12
C LYS A 160 5.96 6.17 -7.17
N VAL A 161 5.99 7.50 -7.03
CA VAL A 161 5.36 8.44 -7.98
C VAL A 161 6.41 9.40 -8.49
N GLU A 162 6.44 9.62 -9.80
CA GLU A 162 7.31 10.56 -10.47
C GLU A 162 6.46 11.64 -11.16
N ILE A 163 6.66 12.89 -10.80
CA ILE A 163 5.94 14.05 -11.35
C ILE A 163 6.88 14.86 -12.21
N SER A 164 6.57 14.97 -13.50
CA SER A 164 7.27 15.84 -14.45
C SER A 164 6.50 17.13 -14.70
N LYS A 165 7.17 18.27 -14.63
CA LYS A 165 6.67 19.57 -15.05
C LYS A 165 7.40 20.01 -16.30
N VAL A 166 6.75 20.02 -17.48
CA VAL A 166 7.44 20.17 -18.75
C VAL A 166 6.84 21.24 -19.67
N ASP A 167 7.67 21.85 -20.52
CA ASP A 167 7.25 22.70 -21.66
C ASP A 167 6.52 21.83 -22.70
N ILE A 168 5.29 22.18 -23.04
CA ILE A 168 4.43 21.41 -23.93
C ILE A 168 5.03 21.22 -25.33
N THR A 169 5.91 22.15 -25.78
CA THR A 169 6.51 22.14 -27.11
C THR A 169 7.78 21.29 -27.15
N THR A 170 8.63 21.42 -26.12
CA THR A 170 9.96 20.79 -26.11
C THR A 170 10.02 19.52 -25.28
N ASN A 171 9.00 19.25 -24.44
CA ASN A 171 8.96 18.18 -23.43
C ASN A 171 10.18 18.20 -22.49
N LYS A 172 10.81 19.33 -22.27
CA LYS A 172 11.89 19.51 -21.29
C LYS A 172 11.31 19.94 -19.97
N GLU A 173 11.92 19.46 -18.88
CA GLU A 173 11.58 19.91 -17.54
C GLU A 173 11.64 21.42 -17.41
N LEU A 174 10.66 21.99 -16.70
CA LEU A 174 10.50 23.43 -16.47
C LEU A 174 10.77 23.75 -15.01
N PRO A 175 11.91 24.39 -14.70
CA PRO A 175 12.19 24.88 -13.35
C PRO A 175 11.35 26.11 -12.98
N GLY A 176 10.99 26.23 -11.71
CA GLY A 176 10.41 27.43 -11.11
C GLY A 176 8.88 27.44 -11.03
N ALA A 177 8.20 26.37 -11.34
CA ALA A 177 6.78 26.19 -11.03
C ALA A 177 6.61 25.84 -9.55
N GLU A 178 5.64 26.46 -8.88
CA GLU A 178 5.23 26.08 -7.53
C GLU A 178 4.04 25.12 -7.62
N LEU A 179 4.20 23.90 -7.10
CA LEU A 179 3.26 22.78 -7.29
C LEU A 179 2.83 22.22 -5.94
N ILE A 180 1.57 21.80 -5.85
CA ILE A 180 1.05 21.05 -4.71
C ILE A 180 0.32 19.79 -5.18
N ILE A 181 0.30 18.78 -4.32
CA ILE A 181 -0.60 17.65 -4.42
C ILE A 181 -1.58 17.71 -3.25
N THR A 182 -2.87 17.60 -3.54
CA THR A 182 -3.91 17.48 -2.53
C THR A 182 -4.58 16.11 -2.63
N ASN A 183 -4.94 15.53 -1.47
CA ASN A 183 -5.74 14.32 -1.42
C ASN A 183 -7.23 14.62 -1.66
N LYS A 184 -8.08 13.59 -1.70
CA LYS A 184 -9.53 13.70 -1.88
C LYS A 184 -10.25 14.62 -0.86
N ASP A 185 -9.63 14.82 0.32
CA ASP A 185 -10.19 15.68 1.38
C ASP A 185 -9.72 17.14 1.26
N GLY A 186 -8.98 17.47 0.18
CA GLY A 186 -8.41 18.79 -0.05
C GLY A 186 -7.19 19.12 0.82
N LYS A 187 -6.64 18.15 1.55
CA LYS A 187 -5.44 18.33 2.35
C LYS A 187 -4.20 18.29 1.45
N VAL A 188 -3.33 19.31 1.55
CA VAL A 188 -2.01 19.29 0.89
C VAL A 188 -1.17 18.18 1.51
N VAL A 189 -0.67 17.27 0.66
CA VAL A 189 0.19 16.15 1.04
C VAL A 189 1.62 16.32 0.54
N GLU A 190 1.82 17.12 -0.51
CA GLU A 190 3.13 17.45 -1.07
C GLU A 190 3.14 18.88 -1.58
N HIS A 191 4.27 19.59 -1.44
CA HIS A 191 4.47 20.97 -1.91
C HIS A 191 5.93 21.19 -2.26
N TRP A 192 6.22 21.56 -3.52
CA TRP A 192 7.60 21.78 -3.99
C TRP A 192 7.67 22.82 -5.10
N THR A 193 8.89 23.25 -5.40
CA THR A 193 9.20 24.04 -6.60
C THR A 193 9.88 23.12 -7.62
N SER A 194 9.40 23.13 -8.87
CA SER A 194 9.97 22.31 -9.94
C SER A 194 11.40 22.73 -10.28
N ASN A 195 12.21 21.78 -10.74
CA ASN A 195 13.58 21.99 -11.18
C ASN A 195 13.82 21.30 -12.54
N ASP A 196 15.06 21.03 -12.91
CA ASP A 196 15.47 20.42 -14.18
C ASP A 196 15.31 18.88 -14.23
N LYS A 197 14.65 18.31 -13.22
CA LYS A 197 14.39 16.86 -13.08
C LYS A 197 12.97 16.62 -12.61
N PRO A 198 12.38 15.43 -12.89
CA PRO A 198 11.14 15.01 -12.28
C PRO A 198 11.22 15.03 -10.76
N HIS A 199 10.13 15.39 -10.09
CA HIS A 199 9.98 15.27 -8.65
C HIS A 199 9.57 13.84 -8.30
N TYR A 200 10.33 13.21 -7.39
CA TYR A 200 10.16 11.83 -7.00
C TYR A 200 9.59 11.74 -5.59
N ILE A 201 8.47 11.03 -5.45
CA ILE A 201 7.75 10.86 -4.18
C ILE A 201 7.69 9.39 -3.84
N GLU A 202 8.17 9.03 -2.65
CA GLU A 202 8.04 7.68 -2.09
C GLU A 202 6.98 7.68 -0.99
N LYS A 203 6.31 6.54 -0.85
CA LYS A 203 5.31 6.29 0.19
C LYS A 203 4.08 7.20 0.12
N LEU A 204 3.73 7.72 -1.07
CA LEU A 204 2.44 8.38 -1.26
C LEU A 204 1.35 7.29 -1.18
N PRO A 205 0.39 7.36 -0.23
CA PRO A 205 -0.63 6.33 -0.08
C PRO A 205 -1.44 6.11 -1.36
N ALA A 206 -1.93 4.90 -1.58
CA ALA A 206 -2.85 4.63 -2.70
C ALA A 206 -4.15 5.43 -2.53
N GLY A 207 -4.64 6.04 -3.62
CA GLY A 207 -5.84 6.88 -3.58
C GLY A 207 -5.88 7.94 -4.68
N ASP A 208 -6.88 8.81 -4.62
CA ASP A 208 -7.12 9.87 -5.60
C ASP A 208 -6.51 11.19 -5.12
N TYR A 209 -5.85 11.87 -6.06
CA TYR A 209 -5.12 13.11 -5.83
C TYR A 209 -5.36 14.13 -6.92
N THR A 210 -5.08 15.39 -6.60
CA THR A 210 -5.07 16.50 -7.54
C THR A 210 -3.70 17.15 -7.51
N LEU A 211 -3.04 17.27 -8.66
CA LEU A 211 -1.84 18.06 -8.87
C LEU A 211 -2.25 19.44 -9.36
N THR A 212 -1.92 20.47 -8.61
CA THR A 212 -2.23 21.88 -8.91
C THR A 212 -0.97 22.71 -9.03
N GLU A 213 -0.89 23.54 -10.03
CA GLU A 213 0.13 24.59 -10.16
C GLU A 213 -0.36 25.88 -9.49
N ILE A 214 0.36 26.35 -8.47
CA ILE A 214 0.06 27.59 -7.78
C ILE A 214 0.67 28.78 -8.53
N THR A 215 1.90 28.61 -9.01
CA THR A 215 2.66 29.65 -9.70
C THR A 215 3.38 29.02 -10.90
N ALA A 216 3.12 29.55 -12.10
CA ALA A 216 3.82 29.11 -13.30
C ALA A 216 5.23 29.72 -13.40
N PRO A 217 6.17 29.07 -14.10
CA PRO A 217 7.47 29.68 -14.40
C PRO A 217 7.33 30.93 -15.28
N ASN A 218 8.30 31.84 -15.18
CA ASN A 218 8.28 33.08 -15.95
C ASN A 218 8.15 32.81 -17.46
N GLY A 219 7.16 33.43 -18.10
CA GLY A 219 6.89 33.29 -19.53
C GLY A 219 6.00 32.09 -19.91
N TYR A 220 5.38 31.45 -18.91
CA TYR A 220 4.42 30.36 -19.09
C TYR A 220 3.06 30.71 -18.48
N GLU A 221 2.03 30.07 -18.96
CA GLU A 221 0.67 30.13 -18.42
C GLU A 221 0.52 29.05 -17.35
N ILE A 222 -0.32 29.32 -16.32
CA ILE A 222 -0.66 28.31 -15.31
C ILE A 222 -1.39 27.13 -15.97
N ALA A 223 -0.93 25.93 -15.70
CA ALA A 223 -1.56 24.70 -16.19
C ALA A 223 -2.89 24.41 -15.48
N GLU A 224 -3.76 23.67 -16.17
CA GLU A 224 -4.96 23.12 -15.54
C GLU A 224 -4.59 22.02 -14.53
N ASP A 225 -5.44 21.85 -13.52
CA ASP A 225 -5.30 20.78 -12.53
C ASP A 225 -5.33 19.40 -13.18
N ILE A 226 -4.48 18.49 -12.66
CA ILE A 226 -4.44 17.08 -13.08
C ILE A 226 -4.98 16.22 -11.95
N PHE A 227 -6.07 15.49 -12.24
CA PHE A 227 -6.60 14.45 -11.36
C PHE A 227 -5.91 13.12 -11.69
N PHE A 228 -5.35 12.45 -10.70
CA PHE A 228 -4.69 11.17 -10.88
C PHE A 228 -4.93 10.23 -9.70
N THR A 229 -4.85 8.93 -9.97
CA THR A 229 -4.99 7.90 -8.94
C THR A 229 -3.65 7.21 -8.74
N VAL A 230 -3.22 7.11 -7.49
CA VAL A 230 -2.05 6.32 -7.07
C VAL A 230 -2.51 4.91 -6.79
N LEU A 231 -1.93 3.94 -7.49
CA LEU A 231 -2.23 2.52 -7.34
C LEU A 231 -1.26 1.87 -6.32
N PRO A 232 -1.68 0.83 -5.58
CA PRO A 232 -0.83 0.14 -4.62
C PRO A 232 0.13 -0.86 -5.34
N THR A 233 1.00 -0.34 -6.21
CA THR A 233 2.00 -1.12 -6.96
C THR A 233 3.42 -0.61 -6.69
N GLY A 234 4.43 -1.50 -6.74
CA GLY A 234 5.84 -1.14 -6.60
C GLY A 234 6.45 -0.49 -7.85
N GLU A 235 5.71 -0.44 -8.98
CA GLU A 235 6.15 0.21 -10.21
C GLU A 235 6.10 1.74 -10.07
N ILE A 236 7.02 2.44 -10.76
CA ILE A 236 7.04 3.91 -10.80
C ILE A 236 5.83 4.41 -11.61
N GLN A 237 4.93 5.12 -10.94
CA GLN A 237 3.76 5.75 -11.56
C GLN A 237 4.12 7.18 -11.99
N ARG A 238 3.82 7.55 -13.23
CA ARG A 238 4.24 8.83 -13.82
C ARG A 238 3.07 9.74 -14.09
N VAL A 239 3.21 11.01 -13.64
CA VAL A 239 2.27 12.10 -13.93
C VAL A 239 3.05 13.22 -14.60
N VAL A 240 2.51 13.77 -15.68
CA VAL A 240 3.18 14.83 -16.47
C VAL A 240 2.26 16.04 -16.59
N MET A 241 2.66 17.16 -15.98
CA MET A 241 2.00 18.46 -16.17
C MET A 241 2.74 19.28 -17.22
N LYS A 242 1.99 19.89 -18.14
CA LYS A 242 2.55 20.59 -19.31
C LYS A 242 2.12 22.04 -19.32
N ASP A 243 3.08 22.96 -19.48
CA ASP A 243 2.81 24.38 -19.63
C ASP A 243 2.97 24.87 -21.06
N ALA A 244 2.07 25.75 -21.46
CA ALA A 244 2.19 26.55 -22.66
C ALA A 244 2.91 27.87 -22.39
N ARG A 245 3.69 28.37 -23.32
CA ARG A 245 4.29 29.70 -23.23
C ARG A 245 3.21 30.75 -23.36
N THR A 246 3.33 31.81 -22.54
CA THR A 246 2.51 33.02 -22.73
C THR A 246 2.72 33.58 -24.14
N PRO A 247 1.62 33.87 -24.87
CA PRO A 247 1.77 34.48 -26.19
C PRO A 247 2.56 35.81 -26.11
N GLU A 248 3.60 35.95 -26.92
CA GLU A 248 4.24 37.27 -27.08
C GLU A 248 3.20 38.27 -27.55
N LYS A 249 3.03 39.39 -26.81
CA LYS A 249 2.23 40.51 -27.29
C LYS A 249 2.88 40.98 -28.59
N THR A 250 2.27 40.63 -29.75
CA THR A 250 2.66 41.21 -31.02
C THR A 250 2.66 42.72 -30.81
N PRO A 251 3.80 43.44 -31.07
CA PRO A 251 3.80 44.88 -30.91
C PRO A 251 2.71 45.43 -31.83
N GLN A 252 1.75 46.14 -31.26
CA GLN A 252 0.70 46.81 -31.99
C GLN A 252 1.41 47.70 -33.01
N PRO A 253 1.09 47.63 -34.35
CA PRO A 253 1.72 48.50 -35.32
C PRO A 253 1.62 49.91 -34.80
N THR A 254 2.76 50.56 -34.63
CA THR A 254 2.82 51.99 -34.32
C THR A 254 2.08 52.69 -35.45
N GLU A 255 0.91 53.28 -35.18
CA GLU A 255 0.19 54.07 -36.15
C GLU A 255 1.16 55.12 -36.73
N THR A 256 1.48 54.97 -37.99
CA THR A 256 2.24 55.97 -38.74
C THR A 256 1.47 57.28 -38.63
N PRO A 257 2.07 58.39 -38.18
CA PRO A 257 1.34 59.68 -38.08
C PRO A 257 0.69 59.99 -39.44
N GLN A 258 -0.64 60.04 -39.45
CA GLN A 258 -1.40 60.42 -40.60
C GLN A 258 -1.01 61.87 -40.96
N PRO A 259 -0.65 62.20 -42.26
CA PRO A 259 -0.34 63.54 -42.66
C PRO A 259 -1.57 64.44 -42.43
N THR A 260 -1.33 65.55 -41.74
CA THR A 260 -2.32 66.58 -41.42
C THR A 260 -2.95 67.10 -42.75
N PRO A 261 -4.27 67.04 -42.91
CA PRO A 261 -4.88 67.66 -44.12
C PRO A 261 -4.80 69.18 -44.04
N PRO A 262 -4.68 69.91 -45.18
CA PRO A 262 -4.61 71.35 -45.20
C PRO A 262 -5.91 71.98 -44.70
N ASN A 263 -5.77 73.09 -43.98
CA ASN A 263 -6.85 73.91 -43.42
C ASN A 263 -7.97 74.25 -44.44
N THR A 264 -9.18 73.73 -44.23
CA THR A 264 -10.40 74.17 -44.88
C THR A 264 -11.18 75.04 -43.92
N PRO A 265 -11.79 76.16 -44.34
CA PRO A 265 -12.43 77.12 -43.43
C PRO A 265 -13.70 76.54 -42.78
N THR A 266 -13.89 76.88 -41.51
CA THR A 266 -14.98 76.53 -40.59
C THR A 266 -16.35 76.87 -41.18
N PRO A 267 -17.32 75.97 -41.27
CA PRO A 267 -18.75 76.28 -41.41
C PRO A 267 -19.38 76.48 -40.04
N THR A 268 -20.27 77.36 -39.94
CA THR A 268 -21.13 77.84 -38.86
C THR A 268 -21.88 76.72 -38.16
N PRO A 269 -22.11 76.76 -36.81
CA PRO A 269 -22.72 75.67 -36.07
C PRO A 269 -24.20 75.53 -36.34
N LEU A 270 -24.64 74.34 -36.78
CA LEU A 270 -26.03 73.90 -36.80
C LEU A 270 -26.41 73.28 -35.48
N ILE A 271 -27.55 73.68 -34.94
CA ILE A 271 -28.15 73.25 -33.67
C ILE A 271 -28.45 71.74 -33.73
N PRO A 272 -28.13 70.94 -32.71
CA PRO A 272 -28.46 69.54 -32.70
C PRO A 272 -29.97 69.34 -32.52
N GLN A 273 -30.60 68.56 -33.41
CA GLN A 273 -31.95 68.02 -33.16
C GLN A 273 -31.79 66.77 -32.32
N THR A 274 -32.38 66.81 -31.15
CA THR A 274 -32.54 65.63 -30.27
C THR A 274 -33.64 64.76 -30.82
N GLY A 275 -33.30 63.49 -31.11
CA GLY A 275 -34.29 62.50 -31.54
C GLY A 275 -33.70 61.12 -31.77
N ASP A 276 -32.93 60.58 -30.82
CA ASP A 276 -32.56 59.17 -30.85
C ASP A 276 -33.52 58.38 -29.95
N THR A 277 -34.42 57.66 -30.62
CA THR A 277 -35.27 56.64 -29.99
C THR A 277 -34.49 55.37 -29.79
N PHE A 278 -34.00 55.19 -28.58
CA PHE A 278 -33.37 53.92 -28.18
C PHE A 278 -34.46 52.84 -28.08
N PRO A 279 -34.34 51.67 -28.74
CA PRO A 279 -35.36 50.62 -28.70
C PRO A 279 -35.37 49.96 -27.31
N LEU A 280 -36.24 50.44 -26.42
CA LEU A 280 -36.44 49.91 -25.07
C LEU A 280 -36.83 48.42 -25.06
N GLY A 281 -37.34 47.90 -26.16
CA GLY A 281 -37.72 46.49 -26.32
C GLY A 281 -36.54 45.50 -26.30
N LEU A 282 -35.35 45.90 -26.72
CA LEU A 282 -34.16 45.01 -26.73
C LEU A 282 -33.61 44.78 -25.32
N LEU A 283 -33.70 45.77 -24.42
CA LEU A 283 -33.24 45.65 -23.02
C LEU A 283 -34.17 44.75 -22.17
N LEU A 284 -35.48 44.73 -22.47
CA LEU A 284 -36.42 43.85 -21.78
C LEU A 284 -36.33 42.40 -22.24
N ALA A 285 -35.91 42.12 -23.46
CA ALA A 285 -35.67 40.74 -23.97
C ALA A 285 -34.46 40.06 -23.32
N LEU A 286 -33.38 40.82 -23.07
CA LEU A 286 -32.19 40.28 -22.39
C LEU A 286 -32.43 40.05 -20.90
N ALA A 287 -33.22 40.84 -20.20
CA ALA A 287 -33.61 40.64 -18.83
C ALA A 287 -34.54 39.40 -18.62
N GLY A 288 -35.42 39.13 -19.61
CA GLY A 288 -36.32 37.98 -19.58
C GLY A 288 -35.61 36.64 -19.71
N ILE A 289 -34.54 36.56 -20.52
CA ILE A 289 -33.72 35.33 -20.70
C ILE A 289 -32.94 35.01 -19.43
N SER A 290 -32.44 36.01 -18.74
CA SER A 290 -31.73 35.82 -17.43
C SER A 290 -32.62 35.26 -16.33
N LEU A 291 -33.87 35.73 -16.25
CA LEU A 291 -34.85 35.26 -15.24
C LEU A 291 -35.37 33.84 -15.50
N ALA A 292 -35.53 33.45 -16.78
CA ALA A 292 -35.94 32.09 -17.14
C ALA A 292 -34.83 31.05 -16.87
N GLY A 293 -33.54 31.43 -17.03
CA GLY A 293 -32.39 30.59 -16.68
C GLY A 293 -32.27 30.33 -15.18
N LEU A 294 -32.54 31.35 -14.36
CA LEU A 294 -32.49 31.20 -12.90
C LEU A 294 -33.68 30.34 -12.35
N ALA A 295 -34.85 30.44 -12.94
CA ALA A 295 -36.01 29.64 -12.55
C ALA A 295 -35.83 28.14 -12.86
N THR A 296 -35.20 27.80 -13.99
CA THR A 296 -34.91 26.39 -14.35
C THR A 296 -33.84 25.76 -13.47
N LEU A 297 -32.83 26.55 -13.00
CA LEU A 297 -31.82 26.06 -12.07
C LEU A 297 -32.42 25.79 -10.69
N ILE A 298 -33.29 26.67 -10.19
CA ILE A 298 -33.96 26.50 -8.88
C ILE A 298 -34.93 25.31 -8.93
N TYR A 299 -35.69 25.13 -10.04
CA TYR A 299 -36.59 23.98 -10.21
C TYR A 299 -35.85 22.63 -10.20
N LYS A 300 -34.69 22.52 -10.85
CA LYS A 300 -33.86 21.29 -10.83
C LYS A 300 -33.30 21.03 -9.44
N CYS A 301 -32.86 22.05 -8.69
CA CYS A 301 -32.30 21.89 -7.36
C CYS A 301 -33.33 21.44 -6.33
N VAL A 302 -34.58 21.92 -6.42
CA VAL A 302 -35.69 21.53 -5.52
C VAL A 302 -36.19 20.12 -5.84
N HIS A 303 -36.22 19.71 -7.11
CA HIS A 303 -36.69 18.36 -7.49
C HIS A 303 -35.67 17.26 -7.16
N CYS A 304 -34.34 17.55 -7.19
CA CYS A 304 -33.35 16.60 -6.73
C CYS A 304 -33.40 16.34 -5.21
N LYS A 305 -33.82 17.31 -4.40
CA LYS A 305 -33.97 17.11 -2.95
C LYS A 305 -35.20 16.27 -2.57
N SER A 306 -36.29 16.33 -3.35
CA SER A 306 -37.49 15.57 -3.04
C SER A 306 -37.45 14.09 -3.41
N VAL A 307 -36.50 13.69 -4.28
CA VAL A 307 -36.29 12.27 -4.66
C VAL A 307 -35.38 11.57 -3.65
N ALA A 308 -34.50 12.29 -2.96
CA ALA A 308 -33.58 11.71 -1.95
C ALA A 308 -34.25 11.45 -0.59
N GLU A 309 -35.39 12.10 -0.29
CA GLU A 309 -36.13 11.91 0.98
C GLU A 309 -37.19 10.80 0.93
N HIS A 310 -37.47 10.20 -0.25
CA HIS A 310 -38.52 9.18 -0.38
C HIS A 310 -38.01 7.74 -0.37
N ASP A 311 -36.67 7.54 -0.41
CA ASP A 311 -36.07 6.21 -0.39
C ASP A 311 -35.62 5.74 1.02
N ASP A 312 -35.81 6.53 2.08
CA ASP A 312 -35.37 6.19 3.45
C ASP A 312 -36.52 5.75 4.40
N GLU A 313 -37.75 5.63 3.90
CA GLU A 313 -38.92 5.17 4.73
C GLU A 313 -39.42 3.75 4.41
N THR A 314 -38.69 2.97 3.58
CA THR A 314 -39.07 1.56 3.33
C THR A 314 -37.86 0.62 3.33
N LYS A 315 -37.30 0.39 4.54
CA LYS A 315 -36.59 -0.89 4.87
C LYS A 315 -36.56 -1.10 6.36
#